data_ad2b7fd5ba86c06c741eaad347502eff
#
_entry.id   ad2b7fd5ba86c06c741eaad347502eff
#
_cell.length_a   1.000
_cell.length_b   1.000
_cell.length_c   1.000
_cell.angle_alpha   90.00
_cell.angle_beta   90.00
_cell.angle_gamma   90.00
#
_symmetry.space_group_name_H-M   'P 1'
#
loop_
_entity.id
_entity.type
_entity.pdbx_description
1 polymer ?
#
loop_
_entity_poly.entity_id
_entity_poly.type
_entity_poly.pdbx_seq_one_letter_code
_entity_poly.pdbx_strand_id
1 'polypeptide(L)'
;MIQIKWIFIIIGLGILPSLYGQEKVKVITTITTYADVVRQIGGDKVEVKAIVEGDQDAHYVTPKPSFAVWLSRADMFVETGLDLELWAPALIDKSGNPRIRSGQPGYVAAADGVEMLEVPTSPDRSQGDVHIYGNPHITTSPINMKVIAENVAIGLSKISPENATFFKERLNQFKQQIDERLFGTELVRILGGETLSQLVLSGQLIPFLESESFQGKKMIDYLGGWLKEMYPYRGKKLIAYHRNWAYFEQVFGLQFIGYVEPKPGIPPSPKHVEKLIQTVKQNNAKVILTANYFDERKAREIAERINGVAVIVPLSTEGITGVNTYFELMDYWIKNLIAAFEETAFSFFPSPLILVVCYS
;
A
#
# COMPACT_ATOMS: atom_id res chain seq x y z
N MET A 1 -75.31 35.77 -34.48
CA MET A 1 -74.06 35.11 -34.92
C MET A 1 -73.10 35.08 -33.72
N ILE A 2 -72.95 33.91 -33.08
CA ILE A 2 -72.15 33.69 -31.92
C ILE A 2 -70.79 33.06 -32.40
N GLN A 3 -69.69 33.76 -32.25
CA GLN A 3 -68.40 33.20 -32.58
C GLN A 3 -67.84 32.45 -31.37
N ILE A 4 -67.69 31.14 -31.51
CA ILE A 4 -67.03 30.26 -30.54
C ILE A 4 -65.49 30.30 -30.79
N LYS A 5 -64.76 30.90 -29.82
CA LYS A 5 -63.30 30.85 -29.82
C LYS A 5 -62.82 29.52 -29.21
N TRP A 6 -62.13 28.73 -30.02
CA TRP A 6 -61.44 27.53 -29.55
C TRP A 6 -60.17 27.92 -28.85
N ILE A 7 -60.04 27.61 -27.54
CA ILE A 7 -58.78 27.74 -26.77
C ILE A 7 -58.08 26.36 -26.87
N PHE A 8 -56.96 26.31 -27.57
CA PHE A 8 -56.05 25.14 -27.54
C PHE A 8 -55.20 25.23 -26.26
N ILE A 9 -55.47 24.32 -25.31
CA ILE A 9 -54.62 24.07 -24.17
C ILE A 9 -53.51 23.14 -24.62
N ILE A 10 -52.30 23.65 -24.83
CA ILE A 10 -51.11 22.84 -25.03
C ILE A 10 -50.67 22.31 -23.66
N ILE A 11 -50.99 21.04 -23.38
CA ILE A 11 -50.43 20.36 -22.20
C ILE A 11 -49.00 20.02 -22.56
N GLY A 12 -48.04 20.81 -22.10
CA GLY A 12 -46.62 20.51 -22.14
C GLY A 12 -46.36 19.28 -21.24
N LEU A 13 -46.13 18.12 -21.84
CA LEU A 13 -45.57 16.97 -21.14
C LEU A 13 -44.15 17.36 -20.74
N GLY A 14 -43.97 17.86 -19.50
CA GLY A 14 -42.68 18.01 -18.88
C GLY A 14 -42.06 16.61 -18.71
N ILE A 15 -41.02 16.32 -19.47
CA ILE A 15 -40.15 15.18 -19.24
C ILE A 15 -39.48 15.46 -17.90
N LEU A 16 -40.03 14.94 -16.81
CA LEU A 16 -39.34 14.89 -15.54
C LEU A 16 -38.10 13.98 -15.77
N PRO A 17 -36.88 14.50 -15.56
CA PRO A 17 -35.69 13.62 -15.57
C PRO A 17 -35.94 12.55 -14.49
N SER A 18 -35.99 11.30 -14.90
CA SER A 18 -36.01 10.18 -13.96
C SER A 18 -34.80 10.30 -13.03
N LEU A 19 -35.08 10.61 -11.78
CA LEU A 19 -34.13 10.46 -10.66
C LEU A 19 -33.94 8.96 -10.36
N TYR A 20 -33.65 8.15 -11.39
CA TYR A 20 -33.05 6.85 -11.16
C TYR A 20 -31.60 7.14 -10.75
N GLY A 21 -31.32 7.02 -9.47
CA GLY A 21 -29.93 7.02 -8.99
C GLY A 21 -29.17 5.99 -9.80
N GLN A 22 -28.08 6.43 -10.45
CA GLN A 22 -27.25 5.55 -11.26
C GLN A 22 -26.78 4.40 -10.38
N GLU A 23 -26.97 3.14 -10.83
CA GLU A 23 -26.56 1.97 -10.05
C GLU A 23 -25.03 2.01 -9.87
N LYS A 24 -24.57 1.86 -8.62
CA LYS A 24 -23.15 1.89 -8.30
C LYS A 24 -22.45 0.65 -8.83
N VAL A 25 -21.24 0.82 -9.35
CA VAL A 25 -20.36 -0.29 -9.73
C VAL A 25 -20.00 -1.10 -8.49
N LYS A 26 -20.37 -2.39 -8.46
CA LYS A 26 -20.08 -3.30 -7.35
C LYS A 26 -18.70 -3.88 -7.52
N VAL A 27 -17.77 -3.47 -6.65
CA VAL A 27 -16.38 -3.88 -6.70
C VAL A 27 -16.05 -4.78 -5.51
N ILE A 28 -15.45 -5.92 -5.80
CA ILE A 28 -14.83 -6.77 -4.77
C ILE A 28 -13.33 -6.70 -4.95
N THR A 29 -12.60 -6.51 -3.85
CA THR A 29 -11.14 -6.51 -3.82
C THR A 29 -10.62 -7.62 -2.94
N THR A 30 -9.40 -8.05 -3.16
CA THR A 30 -8.77 -9.04 -2.28
C THR A 30 -8.41 -8.43 -0.94
N ILE A 31 -7.78 -7.27 -0.90
CA ILE A 31 -7.34 -6.59 0.32
C ILE A 31 -7.99 -5.21 0.50
N THR A 32 -8.03 -4.74 1.74
CA THR A 32 -8.62 -3.44 2.12
C THR A 32 -7.89 -2.25 1.51
N THR A 33 -6.59 -2.34 1.28
CA THR A 33 -5.82 -1.27 0.61
C THR A 33 -6.30 -1.03 -0.82
N TYR A 34 -6.61 -2.10 -1.59
CA TYR A 34 -7.23 -1.92 -2.90
C TYR A 34 -8.65 -1.37 -2.80
N ALA A 35 -9.41 -1.76 -1.75
CA ALA A 35 -10.73 -1.21 -1.51
C ALA A 35 -10.67 0.30 -1.24
N ASP A 36 -9.68 0.78 -0.50
CA ASP A 36 -9.46 2.22 -0.30
C ASP A 36 -9.18 2.93 -1.63
N VAL A 37 -8.26 2.42 -2.45
CA VAL A 37 -7.98 2.99 -3.77
C VAL A 37 -9.24 3.05 -4.64
N VAL A 38 -10.03 1.97 -4.70
CA VAL A 38 -11.28 1.95 -5.45
C VAL A 38 -12.26 3.01 -4.93
N ARG A 39 -12.39 3.21 -3.61
CA ARG A 39 -13.22 4.28 -3.02
C ARG A 39 -12.69 5.66 -3.38
N GLN A 40 -11.37 5.84 -3.34
CA GLN A 40 -10.73 7.11 -3.68
C GLN A 40 -10.95 7.51 -5.15
N ILE A 41 -10.85 6.55 -6.08
CA ILE A 41 -11.05 6.77 -7.51
C ILE A 41 -12.54 6.79 -7.87
N GLY A 42 -13.30 5.84 -7.35
CA GLY A 42 -14.71 5.63 -7.70
C GLY A 42 -15.70 6.60 -7.03
N GLY A 43 -15.34 7.13 -5.84
CA GLY A 43 -16.19 8.05 -5.08
C GLY A 43 -17.58 7.48 -4.80
N ASP A 44 -18.61 8.25 -5.09
CA ASP A 44 -20.03 7.88 -4.93
C ASP A 44 -20.56 6.93 -6.01
N LYS A 45 -19.77 6.62 -7.06
CA LYS A 45 -20.12 5.74 -8.17
C LYS A 45 -19.86 4.26 -7.90
N VAL A 46 -19.26 3.92 -6.76
CA VAL A 46 -18.87 2.54 -6.44
C VAL A 46 -19.45 2.08 -5.09
N GLU A 47 -19.68 0.76 -4.99
CA GLU A 47 -19.87 0.03 -3.74
C GLU A 47 -18.75 -1.00 -3.63
N VAL A 48 -17.95 -0.95 -2.56
CA VAL A 48 -16.71 -1.73 -2.46
C VAL A 48 -16.70 -2.61 -1.21
N LYS A 49 -16.27 -3.87 -1.38
CA LYS A 49 -15.99 -4.80 -0.28
C LYS A 49 -14.64 -5.47 -0.50
N ALA A 50 -13.86 -5.64 0.57
CA ALA A 50 -12.66 -6.47 0.58
C ALA A 50 -12.97 -7.88 1.10
N ILE A 51 -12.24 -8.89 0.60
CA ILE A 51 -12.34 -10.28 1.07
C ILE A 51 -11.51 -10.48 2.34
N VAL A 52 -10.29 -9.96 2.33
CA VAL A 52 -9.33 -10.05 3.43
C VAL A 52 -9.49 -8.82 4.32
N GLU A 53 -9.68 -9.03 5.60
CA GLU A 53 -9.70 -7.95 6.59
C GLU A 53 -8.27 -7.37 6.77
N GLY A 54 -8.18 -6.11 7.17
CA GLY A 54 -6.90 -5.39 7.17
C GLY A 54 -5.83 -5.92 8.14
N ASP A 55 -6.25 -6.73 9.13
CA ASP A 55 -5.40 -7.41 10.12
C ASP A 55 -5.11 -8.88 9.76
N GLN A 56 -5.42 -9.31 8.53
CA GLN A 56 -5.24 -10.69 8.07
C GLN A 56 -4.17 -10.79 6.99
N ASP A 57 -3.51 -11.96 6.94
CA ASP A 57 -2.55 -12.28 5.90
C ASP A 57 -3.26 -12.67 4.59
N ALA A 58 -3.01 -11.92 3.53
CA ALA A 58 -3.62 -12.16 2.22
C ALA A 58 -3.18 -13.50 1.56
N HIS A 59 -2.05 -14.08 1.98
CA HIS A 59 -1.62 -15.39 1.47
C HIS A 59 -2.55 -16.52 1.92
N TYR A 60 -3.13 -16.42 3.13
CA TYR A 60 -3.81 -17.52 3.80
C TYR A 60 -5.26 -17.18 4.14
N VAL A 61 -6.12 -17.19 3.15
CA VAL A 61 -7.56 -16.95 3.34
C VAL A 61 -8.33 -18.25 3.33
N THR A 62 -9.12 -18.48 4.37
CA THR A 62 -10.11 -19.57 4.39
C THR A 62 -11.34 -19.14 3.59
N PRO A 63 -11.63 -19.76 2.42
CA PRO A 63 -12.76 -19.38 1.61
C PRO A 63 -14.10 -19.57 2.32
N LYS A 64 -14.86 -18.48 2.47
CA LYS A 64 -16.26 -18.52 3.01
C LYS A 64 -17.25 -18.58 1.85
N PRO A 65 -18.39 -19.30 1.96
CA PRO A 65 -19.43 -19.31 0.93
C PRO A 65 -19.93 -17.91 0.56
N SER A 66 -19.97 -16.98 1.51
CA SER A 66 -20.35 -15.59 1.29
C SER A 66 -19.46 -14.87 0.27
N PHE A 67 -18.19 -15.20 0.18
CA PHE A 67 -17.25 -14.60 -0.78
C PHE A 67 -17.64 -14.94 -2.23
N ALA A 68 -18.01 -16.20 -2.49
CA ALA A 68 -18.53 -16.59 -3.80
C ALA A 68 -19.83 -15.86 -4.15
N VAL A 69 -20.70 -15.63 -3.16
CA VAL A 69 -21.94 -14.82 -3.36
C VAL A 69 -21.62 -13.36 -3.66
N TRP A 70 -20.61 -12.76 -3.02
CA TRP A 70 -20.20 -11.39 -3.34
C TRP A 70 -19.65 -11.31 -4.77
N LEU A 71 -18.73 -12.22 -5.12
CA LEU A 71 -18.12 -12.28 -6.45
C LEU A 71 -19.15 -12.57 -7.56
N SER A 72 -20.21 -13.37 -7.30
CA SER A 72 -21.26 -13.64 -8.30
C SER A 72 -22.03 -12.39 -8.72
N ARG A 73 -22.04 -11.36 -7.87
CA ARG A 73 -22.76 -10.09 -8.09
C ARG A 73 -21.82 -8.93 -8.41
N ALA A 74 -20.52 -9.17 -8.44
CA ALA A 74 -19.53 -8.13 -8.70
C ALA A 74 -19.54 -7.72 -10.18
N ASP A 75 -19.39 -6.44 -10.43
CA ASP A 75 -19.11 -5.88 -11.74
C ASP A 75 -17.61 -5.84 -12.01
N MET A 76 -16.80 -5.64 -10.94
CA MET A 76 -15.35 -5.60 -11.00
C MET A 76 -14.74 -6.36 -9.82
N PHE A 77 -13.61 -7.04 -10.09
CA PHE A 77 -12.78 -7.70 -9.10
C PHE A 77 -11.35 -7.19 -9.23
N VAL A 78 -10.73 -6.83 -8.10
CA VAL A 78 -9.34 -6.34 -8.04
C VAL A 78 -8.53 -7.28 -7.16
N GLU A 79 -7.47 -7.85 -7.72
CA GLU A 79 -6.47 -8.63 -6.98
C GLU A 79 -5.06 -8.12 -7.31
N THR A 80 -4.05 -8.60 -6.61
CA THR A 80 -2.66 -8.26 -6.94
C THR A 80 -2.30 -8.71 -8.36
N GLY A 81 -2.81 -9.87 -8.81
CA GLY A 81 -2.52 -10.43 -10.14
C GLY A 81 -1.18 -11.16 -10.21
N LEU A 82 -0.58 -11.44 -9.04
CA LEU A 82 0.62 -12.23 -8.80
C LEU A 82 0.26 -13.39 -7.86
N ASP A 83 1.21 -14.18 -7.42
CA ASP A 83 0.98 -15.35 -6.57
C ASP A 83 0.63 -15.03 -5.10
N LEU A 84 0.17 -13.82 -4.77
CA LEU A 84 -0.21 -13.46 -3.41
C LEU A 84 -1.49 -14.17 -2.98
N GLU A 85 -2.52 -14.12 -3.85
CA GLU A 85 -3.86 -14.64 -3.57
C GLU A 85 -4.11 -15.95 -4.31
N LEU A 86 -3.32 -17.01 -4.05
CA LEU A 86 -3.46 -18.32 -4.69
C LEU A 86 -4.86 -18.96 -4.53
N TRP A 87 -5.64 -18.48 -3.56
CA TRP A 87 -7.02 -18.88 -3.32
C TRP A 87 -8.04 -18.21 -4.24
N ALA A 88 -7.71 -17.05 -4.85
CA ALA A 88 -8.67 -16.23 -5.60
C ALA A 88 -9.23 -16.90 -6.85
N PRO A 89 -8.46 -17.60 -7.71
CA PRO A 89 -9.00 -18.26 -8.90
C PRO A 89 -10.10 -19.28 -8.58
N ALA A 90 -9.95 -20.06 -7.51
CA ALA A 90 -10.96 -21.04 -7.10
C ALA A 90 -12.25 -20.38 -6.63
N LEU A 91 -12.18 -19.21 -5.99
CA LEU A 91 -13.36 -18.45 -5.59
C LEU A 91 -14.06 -17.81 -6.79
N ILE A 92 -13.31 -17.28 -7.75
CA ILE A 92 -13.85 -16.71 -8.99
C ILE A 92 -14.61 -17.80 -9.77
N ASP A 93 -14.03 -18.98 -9.92
CA ASP A 93 -14.72 -20.11 -10.59
C ASP A 93 -15.99 -20.53 -9.86
N LYS A 94 -15.93 -20.63 -8.54
CA LYS A 94 -17.08 -20.98 -7.69
C LYS A 94 -18.20 -19.92 -7.74
N SER A 95 -17.87 -18.66 -7.99
CA SER A 95 -18.84 -17.58 -8.11
C SER A 95 -19.73 -17.72 -9.34
N GLY A 96 -19.27 -18.40 -10.39
CA GLY A 96 -19.95 -18.52 -11.67
C GLY A 96 -20.03 -17.21 -12.46
N ASN A 97 -19.36 -16.15 -12.07
CA ASN A 97 -19.38 -14.84 -12.73
C ASN A 97 -18.31 -14.77 -13.84
N PRO A 98 -18.68 -14.81 -15.12
CA PRO A 98 -17.70 -14.77 -16.21
C PRO A 98 -17.06 -13.39 -16.38
N ARG A 99 -17.70 -12.30 -15.90
CA ARG A 99 -17.25 -10.91 -16.12
C ARG A 99 -15.96 -10.56 -15.39
N ILE A 100 -15.68 -11.23 -14.26
CA ILE A 100 -14.55 -10.97 -13.39
C ILE A 100 -13.41 -11.98 -13.51
N ARG A 101 -13.46 -12.85 -14.53
CA ARG A 101 -12.35 -13.77 -14.83
C ARG A 101 -11.18 -13.02 -15.45
N SER A 102 -9.98 -13.53 -15.26
CA SER A 102 -8.77 -12.97 -15.89
C SER A 102 -8.97 -12.75 -17.39
N GLY A 103 -8.54 -11.59 -17.88
CA GLY A 103 -8.73 -11.14 -19.26
C GLY A 103 -10.11 -10.55 -19.59
N GLN A 104 -11.05 -10.52 -18.66
CA GLN A 104 -12.35 -9.90 -18.86
C GLN A 104 -12.35 -8.43 -18.40
N PRO A 105 -13.27 -7.58 -18.90
CA PRO A 105 -13.32 -6.16 -18.56
C PRO A 105 -13.46 -5.86 -17.05
N GLY A 106 -14.11 -6.75 -16.32
CA GLY A 106 -14.32 -6.62 -14.87
C GLY A 106 -13.17 -7.20 -14.03
N TYR A 107 -12.10 -7.68 -14.64
CA TYR A 107 -10.92 -8.16 -13.91
C TYR A 107 -9.80 -7.10 -13.94
N VAL A 108 -9.24 -6.81 -12.78
CA VAL A 108 -8.12 -5.87 -12.61
C VAL A 108 -7.00 -6.54 -11.83
N ALA A 109 -5.84 -6.73 -12.48
CA ALA A 109 -4.59 -7.06 -11.83
C ALA A 109 -3.92 -5.76 -11.38
N ALA A 110 -3.83 -5.55 -10.08
CA ALA A 110 -3.29 -4.32 -9.51
C ALA A 110 -1.80 -4.12 -9.84
N ALA A 111 -1.05 -5.22 -10.07
CA ALA A 111 0.37 -5.20 -10.38
C ALA A 111 0.70 -4.94 -11.85
N ASP A 112 -0.29 -4.85 -12.74
CA ASP A 112 0.00 -4.59 -14.16
C ASP A 112 0.79 -3.29 -14.32
N GLY A 113 1.98 -3.38 -14.96
CA GLY A 113 2.87 -2.24 -15.16
C GLY A 113 3.75 -1.85 -13.97
N VAL A 114 3.67 -2.55 -12.84
CA VAL A 114 4.61 -2.37 -11.72
C VAL A 114 5.93 -3.07 -12.05
N GLU A 115 7.05 -2.38 -11.84
CA GLU A 115 8.39 -2.98 -11.95
C GLU A 115 8.61 -3.96 -10.79
N MET A 116 8.80 -5.25 -11.10
CA MET A 116 8.91 -6.29 -10.10
C MET A 116 10.29 -6.33 -9.46
N LEU A 117 10.31 -6.30 -8.13
CA LEU A 117 11.51 -6.55 -7.33
C LEU A 117 11.59 -8.04 -6.92
N GLU A 118 12.78 -8.48 -6.55
CA GLU A 118 13.05 -9.84 -6.04
C GLU A 118 12.53 -10.97 -6.95
N VAL A 119 12.58 -10.78 -8.28
CA VAL A 119 12.24 -11.83 -9.23
C VAL A 119 13.28 -12.97 -9.09
N PRO A 120 12.88 -14.20 -8.73
CA PRO A 120 13.81 -15.27 -8.52
C PRO A 120 14.45 -15.72 -9.83
N THR A 121 15.76 -15.96 -9.82
CA THR A 121 16.50 -16.47 -10.99
C THR A 121 16.19 -17.92 -11.31
N SER A 122 15.66 -18.68 -10.34
CA SER A 122 15.21 -20.07 -10.49
C SER A 122 13.95 -20.27 -9.63
N PRO A 123 12.80 -20.60 -10.24
CA PRO A 123 11.57 -20.88 -9.52
C PRO A 123 11.63 -22.30 -8.91
N ASP A 124 12.25 -22.43 -7.74
CA ASP A 124 12.31 -23.68 -6.99
C ASP A 124 11.43 -23.59 -5.74
N ARG A 125 10.34 -24.35 -5.73
CA ARG A 125 9.42 -24.46 -4.59
C ARG A 125 10.07 -24.99 -3.31
N SER A 126 11.26 -25.59 -3.38
CA SER A 126 12.05 -25.92 -2.19
C SER A 126 12.45 -24.70 -1.36
N GLN A 127 12.28 -23.51 -1.95
CA GLN A 127 12.54 -22.21 -1.30
C GLN A 127 11.37 -21.67 -0.44
N GLY A 128 10.31 -22.45 -0.23
CA GLY A 128 9.08 -22.02 0.46
C GLY A 128 8.05 -21.44 -0.51
N ASP A 129 7.15 -20.60 -0.03
CA ASP A 129 6.15 -19.89 -0.86
C ASP A 129 6.84 -18.76 -1.67
N VAL A 130 7.79 -19.15 -2.53
CA VAL A 130 8.50 -18.19 -3.38
C VAL A 130 7.56 -17.69 -4.46
N HIS A 131 7.40 -16.38 -4.50
CA HIS A 131 6.66 -15.68 -5.53
C HIS A 131 7.45 -15.67 -6.84
N ILE A 132 7.05 -16.52 -7.79
CA ILE A 132 7.82 -16.78 -9.03
C ILE A 132 7.83 -15.56 -9.97
N TYR A 133 6.89 -14.65 -9.85
CA TYR A 133 6.78 -13.44 -10.66
C TYR A 133 7.44 -12.21 -10.03
N GLY A 134 8.01 -12.33 -8.83
CA GLY A 134 8.59 -11.26 -8.05
C GLY A 134 7.78 -10.96 -6.78
N ASN A 135 8.26 -10.01 -5.98
CA ASN A 135 7.65 -9.70 -4.69
C ASN A 135 6.24 -9.06 -4.87
N PRO A 136 5.17 -9.69 -4.36
CA PRO A 136 3.79 -9.22 -4.59
C PRO A 136 3.35 -8.11 -3.63
N HIS A 137 4.17 -7.73 -2.64
CA HIS A 137 3.81 -6.72 -1.64
C HIS A 137 3.95 -5.29 -2.19
N ILE A 138 3.42 -5.06 -3.40
CA ILE A 138 3.55 -3.84 -4.20
C ILE A 138 2.98 -2.60 -3.52
N THR A 139 2.01 -2.78 -2.61
CA THR A 139 1.35 -1.69 -1.87
C THR A 139 2.25 -0.98 -0.88
N THR A 140 3.43 -1.53 -0.57
CA THR A 140 4.39 -0.89 0.35
C THR A 140 5.18 0.26 -0.30
N SER A 141 5.01 0.51 -1.60
CA SER A 141 5.55 1.67 -2.31
C SER A 141 4.46 2.67 -2.67
N PRO A 142 4.56 3.94 -2.25
CA PRO A 142 3.65 4.99 -2.71
C PRO A 142 3.75 5.25 -4.24
N ILE A 143 4.89 4.95 -4.86
CA ILE A 143 5.04 5.07 -6.31
C ILE A 143 4.20 3.99 -7.01
N ASN A 144 4.24 2.75 -6.54
CA ASN A 144 3.42 1.67 -7.08
C ASN A 144 1.92 1.95 -6.88
N MET A 145 1.54 2.64 -5.81
CA MET A 145 0.13 3.00 -5.59
C MET A 145 -0.43 3.91 -6.69
N LYS A 146 0.41 4.70 -7.38
CA LYS A 146 -0.02 5.48 -8.55
C LYS A 146 -0.38 4.56 -9.71
N VAL A 147 0.42 3.50 -9.95
CA VAL A 147 0.16 2.49 -10.98
C VAL A 147 -1.09 1.68 -10.65
N ILE A 148 -1.23 1.24 -9.40
CA ILE A 148 -2.42 0.53 -8.91
C ILE A 148 -3.68 1.37 -9.13
N ALA A 149 -3.63 2.66 -8.80
CA ALA A 149 -4.75 3.58 -9.00
C ALA A 149 -5.10 3.77 -10.49
N GLU A 150 -4.10 3.78 -11.38
CA GLU A 150 -4.32 3.79 -12.83
C GLU A 150 -5.05 2.53 -13.31
N ASN A 151 -4.62 1.35 -12.86
CA ASN A 151 -5.28 0.08 -13.21
C ASN A 151 -6.73 0.04 -12.72
N VAL A 152 -6.98 0.53 -11.50
CA VAL A 152 -8.34 0.67 -10.95
C VAL A 152 -9.19 1.64 -11.79
N ALA A 153 -8.65 2.82 -12.14
CA ALA A 153 -9.37 3.81 -12.93
C ALA A 153 -9.69 3.31 -14.35
N ILE A 154 -8.77 2.57 -14.96
CA ILE A 154 -8.98 1.91 -16.27
C ILE A 154 -10.10 0.86 -16.15
N GLY A 155 -10.07 0.01 -15.13
CA GLY A 155 -11.09 -0.99 -14.86
C GLY A 155 -12.47 -0.37 -14.68
N LEU A 156 -12.58 0.64 -13.81
CA LEU A 156 -13.83 1.37 -13.58
C LEU A 156 -14.36 2.03 -14.84
N SER A 157 -13.48 2.62 -15.66
CA SER A 157 -13.86 3.28 -16.92
C SER A 157 -14.35 2.30 -17.99
N LYS A 158 -13.86 1.05 -17.98
CA LYS A 158 -14.36 -0.03 -18.86
C LYS A 158 -15.77 -0.48 -18.45
N ILE A 159 -16.05 -0.53 -17.14
CA ILE A 159 -17.35 -0.98 -16.61
C ILE A 159 -18.40 0.13 -16.66
N SER A 160 -17.99 1.39 -16.45
CA SER A 160 -18.87 2.56 -16.42
C SER A 160 -18.28 3.69 -17.27
N PRO A 161 -18.33 3.57 -18.62
CA PRO A 161 -17.71 4.54 -19.54
C PRO A 161 -18.24 5.96 -19.40
N GLU A 162 -19.50 6.10 -19.01
CA GLU A 162 -20.16 7.39 -18.78
C GLU A 162 -19.54 8.16 -17.60
N ASN A 163 -18.87 7.47 -16.68
CA ASN A 163 -18.16 8.05 -15.53
C ASN A 163 -16.63 8.15 -15.74
N ALA A 164 -16.10 7.83 -16.93
CA ALA A 164 -14.67 7.77 -17.19
C ALA A 164 -13.94 9.09 -16.90
N THR A 165 -14.55 10.24 -17.24
CA THR A 165 -13.98 11.57 -16.92
C THR A 165 -13.88 11.78 -15.41
N PHE A 166 -14.92 11.44 -14.67
CA PHE A 166 -14.92 11.53 -13.21
C PHE A 166 -13.82 10.68 -12.57
N PHE A 167 -13.65 9.43 -13.02
CA PHE A 167 -12.59 8.54 -12.51
C PHE A 167 -11.20 9.08 -12.85
N LYS A 168 -11.01 9.63 -14.05
CA LYS A 168 -9.74 10.24 -14.47
C LYS A 168 -9.37 11.46 -13.63
N GLU A 169 -10.31 12.32 -13.33
CA GLU A 169 -10.08 13.50 -12.48
C GLU A 169 -9.66 13.07 -11.07
N ARG A 170 -10.34 12.10 -10.48
CA ARG A 170 -10.01 11.57 -9.16
C ARG A 170 -8.67 10.83 -9.14
N LEU A 171 -8.34 10.09 -10.21
CA LEU A 171 -7.02 9.50 -10.38
C LEU A 171 -5.92 10.57 -10.35
N ASN A 172 -6.09 11.66 -11.10
CA ASN A 172 -5.12 12.74 -11.11
C ASN A 172 -4.95 13.37 -9.72
N GLN A 173 -6.06 13.58 -8.99
CA GLN A 173 -6.02 14.09 -7.61
C GLN A 173 -5.29 13.12 -6.68
N PHE A 174 -5.57 11.83 -6.78
CA PHE A 174 -4.90 10.80 -5.96
C PHE A 174 -3.40 10.75 -6.25
N LYS A 175 -2.99 10.75 -7.52
CA LYS A 175 -1.58 10.77 -7.91
C LYS A 175 -0.87 12.04 -7.41
N GLN A 176 -1.50 13.19 -7.53
CA GLN A 176 -0.96 14.45 -7.00
C GLN A 176 -0.79 14.39 -5.47
N GLN A 177 -1.77 13.85 -4.74
CA GLN A 177 -1.65 13.69 -3.29
C GLN A 177 -0.51 12.76 -2.90
N ILE A 178 -0.32 11.63 -3.63
CA ILE A 178 0.84 10.76 -3.42
C ILE A 178 2.15 11.52 -3.61
N ASP A 179 2.27 12.24 -4.73
CA ASP A 179 3.49 12.99 -5.04
C ASP A 179 3.79 14.07 -3.99
N GLU A 180 2.80 14.86 -3.59
CA GLU A 180 2.95 15.90 -2.57
C GLU A 180 3.27 15.34 -1.18
N ARG A 181 2.64 14.21 -0.80
CA ARG A 181 2.93 13.52 0.46
C ARG A 181 4.32 12.89 0.46
N LEU A 182 4.78 12.36 -0.68
CA LEU A 182 6.07 11.70 -0.79
C LEU A 182 7.24 12.69 -0.87
N PHE A 183 7.12 13.72 -1.72
CA PHE A 183 8.23 14.61 -2.09
C PHE A 183 8.13 16.01 -1.51
N GLY A 184 6.93 16.41 -1.06
CA GLY A 184 6.61 17.80 -0.69
C GLY A 184 6.15 18.64 -1.87
N THR A 185 5.20 19.55 -1.63
CA THR A 185 4.53 20.36 -2.65
C THR A 185 5.51 21.20 -3.48
N GLU A 186 6.55 21.78 -2.83
CA GLU A 186 7.53 22.63 -3.54
C GLU A 186 8.36 21.86 -4.55
N LEU A 187 8.89 20.70 -4.16
CA LEU A 187 9.71 19.87 -5.05
C LEU A 187 8.89 19.32 -6.21
N VAL A 188 7.65 18.91 -5.95
CA VAL A 188 6.70 18.47 -7.00
C VAL A 188 6.40 19.60 -7.97
N ARG A 189 6.24 20.83 -7.52
CA ARG A 189 6.01 22.00 -8.38
C ARG A 189 7.21 22.30 -9.29
N ILE A 190 8.44 22.04 -8.84
CA ILE A 190 9.68 22.32 -9.58
C ILE A 190 9.96 21.24 -10.63
N LEU A 191 9.86 19.96 -10.25
CA LEU A 191 10.32 18.83 -11.08
C LEU A 191 9.18 17.96 -11.63
N GLY A 192 7.99 18.04 -11.05
CA GLY A 192 6.87 17.14 -11.36
C GLY A 192 7.02 15.78 -10.68
N GLY A 193 5.88 15.20 -10.29
CA GLY A 193 5.85 13.93 -9.55
C GLY A 193 6.35 12.74 -10.35
N GLU A 194 6.16 12.74 -11.66
CA GLU A 194 6.64 11.64 -12.52
C GLU A 194 8.17 11.61 -12.61
N THR A 195 8.81 12.76 -12.85
CA THR A 195 10.28 12.88 -12.86
C THR A 195 10.87 12.44 -11.52
N LEU A 196 10.27 12.87 -10.40
CA LEU A 196 10.72 12.50 -9.07
C LEU A 196 10.57 11.00 -8.81
N SER A 197 9.49 10.39 -9.26
CA SER A 197 9.30 8.93 -9.15
C SER A 197 10.35 8.15 -9.94
N GLN A 198 10.67 8.57 -11.16
CA GLN A 198 11.74 7.95 -11.97
C GLN A 198 13.11 8.07 -11.29
N LEU A 199 13.41 9.22 -10.71
CA LEU A 199 14.66 9.42 -9.95
C LEU A 199 14.74 8.51 -8.70
N VAL A 200 13.60 8.25 -8.02
CA VAL A 200 13.56 7.28 -6.91
C VAL A 200 13.82 5.87 -7.43
N LEU A 201 13.08 5.42 -8.43
CA LEU A 201 13.18 4.06 -8.96
C LEU A 201 14.58 3.75 -9.51
N SER A 202 15.24 4.75 -10.13
CA SER A 202 16.63 4.62 -10.59
C SER A 202 17.68 4.80 -9.49
N GLY A 203 17.30 5.08 -8.23
CA GLY A 203 18.21 5.35 -7.12
C GLY A 203 18.96 6.69 -7.21
N GLN A 204 18.56 7.57 -8.14
CA GLN A 204 19.26 8.82 -8.43
C GLN A 204 18.68 10.04 -7.70
N LEU A 205 17.55 9.91 -7.01
CA LEU A 205 16.89 11.08 -6.40
C LEU A 205 17.82 11.85 -5.47
N ILE A 206 18.39 11.20 -4.48
CA ILE A 206 19.20 11.89 -3.46
C ILE A 206 20.50 12.43 -4.06
N PRO A 207 21.29 11.67 -4.84
CA PRO A 207 22.46 12.23 -5.53
C PRO A 207 22.13 13.46 -6.37
N PHE A 208 21.03 13.42 -7.13
CA PHE A 208 20.56 14.56 -7.92
C PHE A 208 20.22 15.78 -7.04
N LEU A 209 19.41 15.60 -5.99
CA LEU A 209 18.99 16.69 -5.11
C LEU A 209 20.17 17.34 -4.34
N GLU A 210 21.21 16.58 -4.03
CA GLU A 210 22.41 17.07 -3.37
C GLU A 210 23.36 17.80 -4.30
N SER A 211 23.43 17.41 -5.58
CA SER A 211 24.31 18.03 -6.58
C SER A 211 23.73 19.29 -7.20
N GLU A 212 22.42 19.30 -7.45
CA GLU A 212 21.76 20.35 -8.21
C GLU A 212 21.25 21.51 -7.35
N SER A 213 21.06 22.66 -7.98
CA SER A 213 20.55 23.88 -7.34
C SER A 213 19.48 24.54 -8.20
N PHE A 214 18.49 25.13 -7.54
CA PHE A 214 17.42 25.91 -8.17
C PHE A 214 17.27 27.24 -7.45
N GLN A 215 17.27 28.36 -8.18
CA GLN A 215 17.18 29.71 -7.63
C GLN A 215 18.17 30.02 -6.48
N GLY A 216 19.41 29.51 -6.60
CA GLY A 216 20.46 29.75 -5.62
C GLY A 216 20.40 28.90 -4.35
N LYS A 217 19.44 27.96 -4.24
CA LYS A 217 19.26 27.03 -3.13
C LYS A 217 19.45 25.60 -3.61
N LYS A 218 20.08 24.73 -2.80
CA LYS A 218 20.22 23.30 -3.17
C LYS A 218 18.86 22.63 -3.30
N MET A 219 18.74 21.72 -4.28
CA MET A 219 17.48 21.01 -4.52
C MET A 219 17.04 20.18 -3.33
N ILE A 220 17.99 19.62 -2.56
CA ILE A 220 17.68 18.83 -1.36
C ILE A 220 16.94 19.65 -0.29
N ASP A 221 17.11 20.96 -0.25
CA ASP A 221 16.43 21.84 0.70
C ASP A 221 14.94 22.05 0.38
N TYR A 222 14.52 21.69 -0.85
CA TYR A 222 13.11 21.69 -1.26
C TYR A 222 12.40 20.35 -0.99
N LEU A 223 13.15 19.30 -0.58
CA LEU A 223 12.57 18.02 -0.23
C LEU A 223 11.61 18.18 0.95
N GLY A 224 10.42 17.60 0.82
CA GLY A 224 9.35 17.58 1.81
C GLY A 224 8.76 16.20 2.00
N GLY A 225 7.62 16.15 2.70
CA GLY A 225 6.82 14.94 2.87
C GLY A 225 7.56 13.77 3.51
N TRP A 226 7.06 12.57 3.26
CA TRP A 226 7.59 11.33 3.84
C TRP A 226 9.07 11.10 3.60
N LEU A 227 9.57 11.46 2.41
CA LEU A 227 11.01 11.32 2.14
C LEU A 227 11.86 12.27 2.96
N LYS A 228 11.37 13.49 3.26
CA LYS A 228 12.06 14.41 4.17
C LYS A 228 12.14 13.87 5.60
N GLU A 229 11.03 13.32 6.09
CA GLU A 229 10.96 12.74 7.43
C GLU A 229 11.89 11.53 7.56
N MET A 230 11.93 10.66 6.53
CA MET A 230 12.78 9.46 6.52
C MET A 230 14.22 9.72 6.09
N TYR A 231 14.55 10.90 5.56
CA TYR A 231 15.89 11.21 5.05
C TYR A 231 17.02 10.99 6.08
N PRO A 232 16.87 11.37 7.38
CA PRO A 232 17.91 11.12 8.38
C PRO A 232 18.18 9.62 8.66
N TYR A 233 17.27 8.75 8.26
CA TYR A 233 17.32 7.32 8.54
C TYR A 233 17.75 6.49 7.32
N ARG A 234 18.06 7.11 6.17
CA ARG A 234 18.58 6.42 4.99
C ARG A 234 19.85 5.63 5.33
N GLY A 235 19.92 4.41 4.82
CA GLY A 235 21.00 3.47 5.11
C GLY A 235 20.91 2.80 6.49
N LYS A 236 19.90 3.13 7.33
CA LYS A 236 19.68 2.40 8.58
C LYS A 236 19.35 0.96 8.31
N LYS A 237 20.03 0.08 9.05
CA LYS A 237 19.86 -1.37 8.98
C LYS A 237 18.79 -1.82 9.97
N LEU A 238 17.90 -2.70 9.50
CA LEU A 238 16.86 -3.32 10.30
C LEU A 238 16.61 -4.74 9.79
N ILE A 239 15.77 -5.49 10.50
CA ILE A 239 15.24 -6.76 10.01
C ILE A 239 13.72 -6.68 9.89
N ALA A 240 13.14 -7.55 9.08
CA ALA A 240 11.69 -7.73 9.03
C ALA A 240 11.28 -9.14 9.44
N TYR A 241 10.00 -9.31 9.77
CA TYR A 241 9.49 -10.65 10.04
C TYR A 241 9.44 -11.46 8.74
N HIS A 242 8.86 -10.91 7.70
CA HIS A 242 8.69 -11.45 6.36
C HIS A 242 9.18 -10.45 5.29
N ARG A 243 9.29 -10.89 4.02
CA ARG A 243 9.77 -10.06 2.89
C ARG A 243 8.72 -9.08 2.34
N ASN A 244 7.97 -8.42 3.21
CA ASN A 244 6.92 -7.49 2.78
C ASN A 244 7.44 -6.16 2.23
N TRP A 245 8.68 -5.76 2.55
CA TRP A 245 9.09 -4.37 2.57
C TRP A 245 10.06 -3.96 1.46
N ALA A 246 10.28 -4.80 0.44
CA ALA A 246 11.27 -4.55 -0.61
C ALA A 246 11.03 -3.22 -1.34
N TYR A 247 9.79 -2.90 -1.67
CA TYR A 247 9.46 -1.63 -2.34
C TYR A 247 9.52 -0.42 -1.40
N PHE A 248 9.23 -0.61 -0.12
CA PHE A 248 9.45 0.42 0.90
C PHE A 248 10.94 0.71 1.09
N GLU A 249 11.76 -0.32 1.13
CA GLU A 249 13.23 -0.23 1.15
C GLU A 249 13.76 0.58 -0.03
N GLN A 250 13.31 0.27 -1.25
CA GLN A 250 13.69 0.98 -2.47
C GLN A 250 13.37 2.48 -2.40
N VAL A 251 12.17 2.84 -1.91
CA VAL A 251 11.73 4.23 -1.85
C VAL A 251 12.47 5.01 -0.76
N PHE A 252 12.55 4.46 0.45
CA PHE A 252 13.06 5.20 1.62
C PHE A 252 14.55 4.98 1.89
N GLY A 253 15.18 4.03 1.19
CA GLY A 253 16.63 3.76 1.30
C GLY A 253 17.04 3.14 2.63
N LEU A 254 16.14 2.40 3.28
CA LEU A 254 16.47 1.54 4.41
C LEU A 254 17.22 0.29 3.91
N GLN A 255 17.74 -0.55 4.83
CA GLN A 255 18.44 -1.79 4.51
C GLN A 255 17.93 -2.95 5.35
N PHE A 256 17.12 -3.84 4.75
CA PHE A 256 16.70 -5.07 5.42
C PHE A 256 17.78 -6.14 5.32
N ILE A 257 18.48 -6.39 6.41
CA ILE A 257 19.65 -7.29 6.47
C ILE A 257 19.30 -8.73 6.86
N GLY A 258 18.05 -9.02 7.08
CA GLY A 258 17.57 -10.37 7.39
C GLY A 258 16.09 -10.42 7.74
N TYR A 259 15.58 -11.63 7.80
CA TYR A 259 14.16 -11.91 8.02
C TYR A 259 13.99 -12.95 9.12
N VAL A 260 12.95 -12.77 9.97
CA VAL A 260 12.62 -13.73 11.03
C VAL A 260 12.19 -15.06 10.43
N GLU A 261 11.34 -15.04 9.42
CA GLU A 261 11.07 -16.23 8.60
C GLU A 261 12.27 -16.53 7.70
N PRO A 262 12.81 -17.78 7.73
CA PRO A 262 13.93 -18.15 6.87
C PRO A 262 13.56 -18.18 5.39
N LYS A 263 12.30 -18.50 5.11
CA LYS A 263 11.64 -18.54 3.80
C LYS A 263 10.16 -18.24 4.01
N PRO A 264 9.47 -17.61 3.04
CA PRO A 264 8.04 -17.29 3.16
C PRO A 264 7.20 -18.49 3.59
N GLY A 265 6.34 -18.32 4.60
CA GLY A 265 5.46 -19.36 5.13
C GLY A 265 6.14 -20.45 5.96
N ILE A 266 7.46 -20.39 6.19
CA ILE A 266 8.21 -21.38 6.99
C ILE A 266 8.55 -20.77 8.36
N PRO A 267 8.01 -21.31 9.47
CA PRO A 267 8.33 -20.84 10.82
C PRO A 267 9.83 -20.90 11.12
N PRO A 268 10.38 -19.90 11.85
CA PRO A 268 11.80 -19.85 12.15
C PRO A 268 12.24 -20.96 13.12
N SER A 269 13.31 -21.68 12.74
CA SER A 269 13.96 -22.63 13.66
C SER A 269 14.82 -21.88 14.69
N PRO A 270 15.07 -22.44 15.87
CA PRO A 270 15.97 -21.85 16.88
C PRO A 270 17.36 -21.52 16.31
N LYS A 271 17.91 -22.40 15.46
CA LYS A 271 19.21 -22.19 14.79
C LYS A 271 19.19 -20.99 13.86
N HIS A 272 18.09 -20.80 13.11
CA HIS A 272 17.92 -19.64 12.22
C HIS A 272 17.85 -18.34 13.02
N VAL A 273 17.03 -18.30 14.10
CA VAL A 273 16.90 -17.14 14.98
C VAL A 273 18.24 -16.76 15.59
N GLU A 274 19.03 -17.75 16.05
CA GLU A 274 20.36 -17.49 16.61
C GLU A 274 21.31 -16.85 15.59
N LYS A 275 21.35 -17.40 14.37
CA LYS A 275 22.13 -16.82 13.26
C LYS A 275 21.67 -15.41 12.93
N LEU A 276 20.35 -15.17 12.88
CA LEU A 276 19.81 -13.84 12.63
C LEU A 276 20.24 -12.84 13.69
N ILE A 277 20.16 -13.21 14.98
CA ILE A 277 20.60 -12.34 16.09
C ILE A 277 22.09 -12.01 15.97
N GLN A 278 22.93 -12.97 15.59
CA GLN A 278 24.35 -12.70 15.36
C GLN A 278 24.57 -11.70 14.22
N THR A 279 23.86 -11.87 13.09
CA THR A 279 23.91 -10.93 11.96
C THR A 279 23.49 -9.53 12.37
N VAL A 280 22.40 -9.42 13.12
CA VAL A 280 21.83 -8.16 13.60
C VAL A 280 22.82 -7.44 14.52
N LYS A 281 23.44 -8.15 15.47
CA LYS A 281 24.45 -7.60 16.38
C LYS A 281 25.69 -7.12 15.66
N GLN A 282 26.20 -7.89 14.69
CA GLN A 282 27.34 -7.50 13.87
C GLN A 282 27.11 -6.24 13.05
N ASN A 283 25.87 -5.99 12.65
CA ASN A 283 25.48 -4.83 11.86
C ASN A 283 24.89 -3.67 12.70
N ASN A 284 24.85 -3.82 14.03
CA ASN A 284 24.25 -2.85 14.94
C ASN A 284 22.81 -2.46 14.55
N ALA A 285 22.04 -3.39 13.97
CA ALA A 285 20.63 -3.20 13.70
C ALA A 285 19.85 -3.44 15.01
N LYS A 286 18.83 -2.60 15.28
CA LYS A 286 18.07 -2.66 16.54
C LYS A 286 16.56 -2.61 16.33
N VAL A 287 16.10 -2.53 15.09
CA VAL A 287 14.67 -2.44 14.76
C VAL A 287 14.24 -3.69 14.02
N ILE A 288 13.11 -4.24 14.44
CA ILE A 288 12.40 -5.34 13.77
C ILE A 288 11.06 -4.80 13.28
N LEU A 289 10.84 -4.81 11.97
CA LEU A 289 9.57 -4.41 11.38
C LEU A 289 8.72 -5.64 11.07
N THR A 290 7.48 -5.67 11.58
CA THR A 290 6.58 -6.82 11.40
C THR A 290 5.14 -6.37 11.15
N ALA A 291 4.42 -7.11 10.30
CA ALA A 291 3.00 -6.93 10.15
C ALA A 291 2.25 -7.52 11.37
N ASN A 292 1.14 -6.90 11.73
CA ASN A 292 0.38 -7.22 12.95
C ASN A 292 -0.31 -8.59 12.94
N TYR A 293 -0.36 -9.27 11.81
CA TYR A 293 -0.87 -10.64 11.69
C TYR A 293 0.20 -11.72 11.93
N PHE A 294 1.48 -11.37 12.04
CA PHE A 294 2.54 -12.31 12.45
C PHE A 294 2.62 -12.47 13.98
N ASP A 295 3.44 -13.42 14.45
CA ASP A 295 3.65 -13.65 15.88
C ASP A 295 4.43 -12.50 16.52
N GLU A 296 3.68 -11.56 17.11
CA GLU A 296 4.23 -10.41 17.82
C GLU A 296 5.17 -10.79 18.97
N ARG A 297 4.84 -11.89 19.70
CA ARG A 297 5.66 -12.35 20.84
C ARG A 297 7.04 -12.73 20.37
N LYS A 298 7.14 -13.42 19.21
CA LYS A 298 8.42 -13.80 18.62
C LYS A 298 9.22 -12.58 18.18
N ALA A 299 8.58 -11.59 17.56
CA ALA A 299 9.24 -10.34 17.20
C ALA A 299 9.79 -9.59 18.41
N ARG A 300 9.00 -9.49 19.50
CA ARG A 300 9.41 -8.86 20.76
C ARG A 300 10.53 -9.62 21.45
N GLU A 301 10.46 -10.97 21.53
CA GLU A 301 11.52 -11.81 22.09
C GLU A 301 12.87 -11.57 21.37
N ILE A 302 12.86 -11.50 20.04
CA ILE A 302 14.07 -11.22 19.27
C ILE A 302 14.55 -9.79 19.53
N ALA A 303 13.66 -8.81 19.58
CA ALA A 303 13.98 -7.42 19.87
C ALA A 303 14.70 -7.27 21.23
N GLU A 304 14.19 -7.92 22.28
CA GLU A 304 14.82 -7.94 23.60
C GLU A 304 16.26 -8.51 23.54
N ARG A 305 16.45 -9.62 22.81
CA ARG A 305 17.76 -10.29 22.67
C ARG A 305 18.82 -9.45 21.93
N ILE A 306 18.39 -8.47 21.15
CA ILE A 306 19.26 -7.53 20.42
C ILE A 306 19.33 -6.15 21.07
N ASN A 307 18.72 -5.95 22.23
CA ASN A 307 18.50 -4.64 22.85
C ASN A 307 17.91 -3.63 21.87
N GLY A 308 16.85 -4.03 21.21
CA GLY A 308 16.19 -3.29 20.15
C GLY A 308 14.67 -3.18 20.34
N VAL A 309 13.99 -2.72 19.33
CA VAL A 309 12.55 -2.43 19.32
C VAL A 309 11.84 -3.24 18.21
N ALA A 310 10.69 -3.84 18.56
CA ALA A 310 9.78 -4.43 17.57
C ALA A 310 8.71 -3.42 17.18
N VAL A 311 8.70 -3.02 15.90
CA VAL A 311 7.70 -2.14 15.29
C VAL A 311 6.64 -3.03 14.66
N ILE A 312 5.45 -3.04 15.26
CA ILE A 312 4.32 -3.85 14.81
C ILE A 312 3.30 -2.92 14.17
N VAL A 313 3.02 -3.14 12.88
CA VAL A 313 2.19 -2.25 12.07
C VAL A 313 1.20 -3.06 11.21
N PRO A 314 0.03 -2.52 10.86
CA PRO A 314 -0.81 -3.15 9.85
C PRO A 314 -0.11 -3.07 8.48
N LEU A 315 -0.26 -4.10 7.65
CA LEU A 315 0.23 -4.07 6.27
C LEU A 315 -0.83 -3.51 5.31
N SER A 316 -2.09 -3.53 5.72
CA SER A 316 -3.21 -3.03 4.93
C SER A 316 -4.01 -1.98 5.70
N THR A 317 -4.75 -1.14 4.98
CA THR A 317 -5.73 -0.23 5.58
C THR A 317 -6.77 -1.01 6.40
N GLU A 318 -7.42 -0.35 7.34
CA GLU A 318 -8.41 -0.98 8.23
C GLU A 318 -7.83 -2.10 9.13
N GLY A 319 -6.50 -2.32 9.15
CA GLY A 319 -5.85 -3.33 9.99
C GLY A 319 -5.72 -2.92 11.47
N ILE A 320 -5.93 -1.66 11.77
CA ILE A 320 -6.11 -1.10 13.13
C ILE A 320 -7.08 0.09 13.07
N THR A 321 -7.69 0.39 14.21
CA THR A 321 -8.59 1.55 14.32
C THR A 321 -7.84 2.87 14.00
N GLY A 322 -8.44 3.70 13.15
CA GLY A 322 -7.89 5.01 12.77
C GLY A 322 -6.91 4.98 11.59
N VAL A 323 -6.69 3.83 10.96
CA VAL A 323 -5.90 3.68 9.73
C VAL A 323 -6.80 3.15 8.63
N ASN A 324 -7.59 4.04 8.02
CA ASN A 324 -8.64 3.69 7.07
C ASN A 324 -8.24 3.95 5.61
N THR A 325 -7.23 4.81 5.40
CA THR A 325 -6.74 5.20 4.08
C THR A 325 -5.28 4.85 3.91
N TYR A 326 -4.84 4.75 2.65
CA TYR A 326 -3.42 4.51 2.34
C TYR A 326 -2.51 5.62 2.89
N PHE A 327 -2.99 6.85 2.90
CA PHE A 327 -2.22 7.98 3.45
C PHE A 327 -2.00 7.84 4.96
N GLU A 328 -3.04 7.47 5.70
CA GLU A 328 -2.94 7.18 7.14
C GLU A 328 -2.05 5.98 7.43
N LEU A 329 -2.08 4.96 6.56
CA LEU A 329 -1.23 3.77 6.67
C LEU A 329 0.26 4.14 6.52
N MET A 330 0.60 4.95 5.51
CA MET A 330 1.96 5.44 5.32
C MET A 330 2.42 6.34 6.47
N ASP A 331 1.60 7.29 6.90
CA ASP A 331 1.87 8.15 8.06
C ASP A 331 2.14 7.29 9.32
N TYR A 332 1.35 6.23 9.51
CA TYR A 332 1.51 5.31 10.63
C TYR A 332 2.83 4.55 10.58
N TRP A 333 3.21 3.99 9.42
CA TRP A 333 4.49 3.28 9.26
C TRP A 333 5.67 4.20 9.55
N ILE A 334 5.71 5.36 8.92
CA ILE A 334 6.82 6.32 9.04
C ILE A 334 6.98 6.79 10.47
N LYS A 335 5.88 7.20 11.11
CA LYS A 335 5.89 7.66 12.51
C LYS A 335 6.45 6.59 13.46
N ASN A 336 6.00 5.35 13.34
CA ASN A 336 6.44 4.26 14.23
C ASN A 336 7.89 3.86 13.96
N LEU A 337 8.36 3.87 12.71
CA LEU A 337 9.76 3.61 12.37
C LEU A 337 10.67 4.70 12.90
N ILE A 338 10.32 5.97 12.74
CA ILE A 338 11.09 7.11 13.28
C ILE A 338 11.21 6.97 14.80
N ALA A 339 10.11 6.76 15.50
CA ALA A 339 10.11 6.58 16.95
C ALA A 339 11.06 5.45 17.40
N ALA A 340 11.01 4.29 16.70
CA ALA A 340 11.89 3.16 17.01
C ALA A 340 13.38 3.46 16.73
N PHE A 341 13.68 4.17 15.65
CA PHE A 341 15.07 4.58 15.37
C PHE A 341 15.59 5.57 16.40
N GLU A 342 14.77 6.52 16.85
CA GLU A 342 15.12 7.47 17.90
C GLU A 342 15.33 6.77 19.25
N GLU A 343 14.40 5.91 19.68
CA GLU A 343 14.51 5.15 20.92
C GLU A 343 15.80 4.34 20.96
N THR A 344 16.14 3.66 19.86
CA THR A 344 17.35 2.85 19.77
C THR A 344 18.65 3.67 19.67
N ALA A 345 18.58 4.94 19.28
CA ALA A 345 19.73 5.83 19.27
C ALA A 345 20.07 6.33 20.67
N PHE A 346 19.06 6.66 21.50
CA PHE A 346 19.27 7.16 22.86
C PHE A 346 19.73 6.08 23.85
N SER A 347 19.46 4.79 23.59
CA SER A 347 19.92 3.68 24.46
C SER A 347 21.44 3.50 24.50
N PHE A 348 22.22 4.33 23.81
CA PHE A 348 23.68 4.41 23.93
C PHE A 348 24.20 5.31 25.07
N PHE A 349 23.34 6.16 25.66
CA PHE A 349 23.72 6.93 26.83
C PHE A 349 23.27 6.18 28.08
N PRO A 350 24.17 5.70 28.95
CA PRO A 350 23.77 5.22 30.27
C PRO A 350 23.00 6.37 30.93
N SER A 351 21.84 6.06 31.48
CA SER A 351 20.98 7.01 32.21
C SER A 351 21.88 7.89 33.09
N PRO A 352 21.75 9.22 33.07
CA PRO A 352 22.49 10.05 34.00
C PRO A 352 22.09 9.59 35.40
N LEU A 353 23.10 9.19 36.22
CA LEU A 353 22.94 8.93 37.64
C LEU A 353 22.16 10.12 38.22
N ILE A 354 20.93 9.88 38.63
CA ILE A 354 20.20 10.83 39.47
C ILE A 354 20.95 10.89 40.78
N LEU A 355 21.80 11.91 40.93
CA LEU A 355 22.44 12.23 42.18
C LEU A 355 21.32 12.75 43.09
N VAL A 356 20.77 11.86 43.92
CA VAL A 356 19.88 12.25 45.02
C VAL A 356 20.78 12.93 46.04
N VAL A 357 20.86 14.27 45.98
CA VAL A 357 21.42 15.05 47.07
C VAL A 357 20.40 15.07 48.19
N CYS A 358 20.60 14.20 49.18
CA CYS A 358 19.93 14.34 50.46
C CYS A 358 20.50 15.58 51.17
N TYR A 359 19.72 16.65 51.25
CA TYR A 359 19.95 17.70 52.23
C TYR A 359 19.43 17.20 53.58
N SER A 360 20.36 17.04 54.53
CA SER A 360 20.13 16.91 55.96
C SER A 360 19.78 18.24 56.58
#